data_27c56d5b049714d210526ccc884f2be6
#
_entry.id   27c56d5b049714d210526ccc884f2be6
#
_cell.length_a   1.000
_cell.length_b   1.000
_cell.length_c   1.000
_cell.angle_alpha   90.00
_cell.angle_beta   90.00
_cell.angle_gamma   90.00
#
_symmetry.space_group_name_H-M   'P 1'
#
loop_
_entity.id
_entity.type
_entity.pdbx_description
1 polymer ?
#
loop_
_entity_poly.entity_id
_entity_poly.type
_entity_poly.pdbx_seq_one_letter_code
_entity_poly.pdbx_strand_id
1 'polypeptide(L)'
;MIKNTLLALVAMLPLVAQAELPVVQDAFIAPTPPGAKVAAAFMTFRNNGNDAIEITTATSPAVNMVEIHLSTIVDDVASMQKQDSVQVPAGGSVAFKHGGYHFMLMGLETQLVEGDTVPLIITTSAGVMYLDVPVGQPQETTELEQRSDHSASGGKEVH
;
A
#
# COMPACT_ATOMS: atom_id res chain seq x y z
N MET A 1 -56.37 -38.07 -12.96
CA MET A 1 -55.03 -38.15 -12.43
C MET A 1 -54.19 -37.03 -13.08
N ILE A 2 -54.10 -35.88 -12.43
CA ILE A 2 -53.38 -34.72 -12.95
C ILE A 2 -52.02 -34.72 -12.21
N LYS A 3 -50.94 -35.00 -12.95
CA LYS A 3 -49.57 -34.93 -12.42
C LYS A 3 -49.11 -33.48 -12.50
N ASN A 4 -49.04 -32.80 -11.35
CA ASN A 4 -48.42 -31.50 -11.22
C ASN A 4 -46.89 -31.65 -11.27
N THR A 5 -46.31 -31.28 -12.39
CA THR A 5 -44.85 -31.14 -12.51
C THR A 5 -44.50 -29.72 -12.06
N LEU A 6 -43.99 -29.61 -10.83
CA LEU A 6 -43.47 -28.34 -10.28
C LEU A 6 -42.09 -28.08 -10.89
N LEU A 7 -42.01 -27.17 -11.85
CA LEU A 7 -40.77 -26.75 -12.47
C LEU A 7 -40.10 -25.75 -11.53
N ALA A 8 -39.08 -26.20 -10.79
CA ALA A 8 -38.26 -25.33 -9.94
C ALA A 8 -37.33 -24.47 -10.81
N LEU A 9 -37.66 -23.19 -10.94
CA LEU A 9 -36.83 -22.19 -11.57
C LEU A 9 -35.69 -21.81 -10.59
N VAL A 10 -34.51 -22.40 -10.78
CA VAL A 10 -33.30 -22.01 -10.05
C VAL A 10 -32.81 -20.67 -10.62
N ALA A 11 -33.07 -19.57 -9.93
CA ALA A 11 -32.53 -18.26 -10.27
C ALA A 11 -31.02 -18.26 -9.98
N MET A 12 -30.19 -18.34 -11.00
CA MET A 12 -28.73 -18.07 -10.92
C MET A 12 -28.53 -16.58 -10.67
N LEU A 13 -28.28 -16.20 -9.43
CA LEU A 13 -27.81 -14.87 -9.09
C LEU A 13 -26.36 -14.72 -9.59
N PRO A 14 -26.04 -13.67 -10.36
CA PRO A 14 -24.66 -13.42 -10.75
C PRO A 14 -23.85 -13.11 -9.47
N LEU A 15 -22.79 -13.87 -9.24
CA LEU A 15 -21.81 -13.58 -8.21
C LEU A 15 -21.02 -12.35 -8.70
N VAL A 16 -21.35 -11.18 -8.18
CA VAL A 16 -20.57 -9.95 -8.45
C VAL A 16 -19.25 -10.12 -7.70
N ALA A 17 -18.18 -10.40 -8.43
CA ALA A 17 -16.83 -10.36 -7.88
C ALA A 17 -16.55 -8.92 -7.46
N GLN A 18 -16.44 -8.69 -6.16
CA GLN A 18 -15.98 -7.40 -5.64
C GLN A 18 -14.46 -7.34 -5.84
N ALA A 19 -14.00 -6.27 -6.49
CA ALA A 19 -12.57 -6.00 -6.59
C ALA A 19 -12.01 -5.77 -5.19
N GLU A 20 -11.00 -6.54 -4.82
CA GLU A 20 -10.35 -6.44 -3.52
C GLU A 20 -9.35 -5.27 -3.53
N LEU A 21 -9.36 -4.45 -2.47
CA LEU A 21 -8.40 -3.36 -2.32
C LEU A 21 -6.97 -3.92 -2.21
N PRO A 22 -5.96 -3.23 -2.75
CA PRO A 22 -4.58 -3.66 -2.58
C PRO A 22 -4.15 -3.56 -1.10
N VAL A 23 -3.28 -4.47 -0.70
CA VAL A 23 -2.65 -4.42 0.63
C VAL A 23 -1.50 -3.43 0.57
N VAL A 24 -1.43 -2.52 1.56
CA VAL A 24 -0.33 -1.57 1.71
C VAL A 24 0.64 -2.09 2.75
N GLN A 25 1.93 -2.07 2.43
CA GLN A 25 3.03 -2.51 3.27
C GLN A 25 4.09 -1.41 3.35
N ASP A 26 4.82 -1.36 4.46
CA ASP A 26 6.00 -0.51 4.68
C ASP A 26 5.74 0.98 4.36
N ALA A 27 4.56 1.47 4.72
CA ALA A 27 4.20 2.86 4.48
C ALA A 27 4.94 3.78 5.46
N PHE A 28 5.60 4.81 4.93
CA PHE A 28 6.24 5.85 5.72
C PHE A 28 6.38 7.16 4.93
N ILE A 29 6.55 8.25 5.66
CA ILE A 29 6.90 9.56 5.11
C ILE A 29 8.27 9.95 5.67
N ALA A 30 9.17 10.38 4.79
CA ALA A 30 10.47 10.86 5.22
C ALA A 30 10.33 12.14 6.07
N PRO A 31 11.01 12.25 7.22
CA PRO A 31 11.05 13.48 8.00
C PRO A 31 11.57 14.65 7.15
N THR A 32 11.04 15.85 7.38
CA THR A 32 11.40 17.02 6.60
C THR A 32 12.30 17.98 7.38
N PRO A 33 13.20 18.71 6.73
CA PRO A 33 13.94 19.79 7.37
C PRO A 33 13.01 20.96 7.71
N PRO A 34 13.40 21.83 8.65
CA PRO A 34 12.65 23.04 8.98
C PRO A 34 12.38 23.90 7.75
N GLY A 35 11.13 24.36 7.60
CA GLY A 35 10.71 25.20 6.49
C GLY A 35 10.43 24.48 5.17
N ALA A 36 10.57 23.16 5.11
CA ALA A 36 10.20 22.38 3.94
C ALA A 36 8.70 22.56 3.61
N LYS A 37 8.41 22.70 2.33
CA LYS A 37 7.04 22.82 1.80
C LYS A 37 6.56 21.55 1.10
N VAL A 38 7.43 20.55 0.98
CA VAL A 38 7.16 19.28 0.34
C VAL A 38 7.70 18.12 1.18
N ALA A 39 7.02 16.99 1.09
CA ALA A 39 7.47 15.72 1.63
C ALA A 39 7.20 14.59 0.63
N ALA A 40 7.82 13.45 0.83
CA ALA A 40 7.58 12.25 0.03
C ALA A 40 7.06 11.12 0.91
N ALA A 41 6.02 10.43 0.44
CA ALA A 41 5.51 9.22 1.05
C ALA A 41 5.85 8.01 0.17
N PHE A 42 6.23 6.95 0.82
CA PHE A 42 6.67 5.69 0.23
C PHE A 42 5.87 4.53 0.82
N MET A 43 5.59 3.52 0.01
CA MET A 43 4.89 2.31 0.43
C MET A 43 4.92 1.26 -0.67
N THR A 44 4.58 0.04 -0.36
CA THR A 44 4.40 -1.02 -1.35
C THR A 44 2.92 -1.38 -1.44
N PHE A 45 2.38 -1.39 -2.65
CA PHE A 45 1.05 -1.89 -2.95
C PHE A 45 1.14 -3.32 -3.46
N ARG A 46 0.44 -4.24 -2.82
CA ARG A 46 0.32 -5.63 -3.23
C ARG A 46 -1.11 -5.93 -3.63
N ASN A 47 -1.30 -6.38 -4.86
CA ASN A 47 -2.59 -6.80 -5.39
C ASN A 47 -2.67 -8.34 -5.34
N ASN A 48 -3.51 -8.88 -4.48
CA ASN A 48 -3.73 -10.32 -4.36
C ASN A 48 -4.91 -10.80 -5.24
N GLY A 49 -5.58 -9.87 -5.94
CA GLY A 49 -6.70 -10.16 -6.83
C GLY A 49 -6.27 -10.66 -8.21
N ASN A 50 -7.27 -11.02 -9.01
CA ASN A 50 -7.08 -11.56 -10.36
C ASN A 50 -7.10 -10.48 -11.45
N ASP A 51 -7.46 -9.25 -11.12
CA ASP A 51 -7.52 -8.11 -12.02
C ASP A 51 -6.49 -7.05 -11.61
N ALA A 52 -5.95 -6.31 -12.58
CA ALA A 52 -5.07 -5.20 -12.28
C ALA A 52 -5.83 -4.07 -11.59
N ILE A 53 -5.18 -3.41 -10.63
CA ILE A 53 -5.71 -2.26 -9.90
C ILE A 53 -4.96 -1.01 -10.34
N GLU A 54 -5.68 0.06 -10.62
CA GLU A 54 -5.10 1.34 -10.96
C GLU A 54 -5.19 2.31 -9.78
N ILE A 55 -4.05 2.87 -9.37
CA ILE A 55 -3.98 3.94 -8.36
C ILE A 55 -4.05 5.26 -9.13
N THR A 56 -5.08 6.07 -8.89
CA THR A 56 -5.36 7.27 -9.70
C THR A 56 -5.07 8.57 -8.99
N THR A 57 -5.43 8.68 -7.73
CA THR A 57 -5.23 9.92 -6.96
C THR A 57 -4.90 9.64 -5.51
N ALA A 58 -4.27 10.61 -4.87
CA ALA A 58 -4.14 10.65 -3.42
C ALA A 58 -4.43 12.06 -2.91
N THR A 59 -4.99 12.16 -1.72
CA THR A 59 -5.25 13.42 -1.02
C THR A 59 -4.90 13.28 0.46
N SER A 60 -4.68 14.41 1.13
CA SER A 60 -4.48 14.46 2.57
C SER A 60 -5.01 15.78 3.13
N PRO A 61 -5.70 15.77 4.27
CA PRO A 61 -6.12 17.01 4.93
C PRO A 61 -4.94 17.80 5.54
N ALA A 62 -3.76 17.19 5.63
CA ALA A 62 -2.57 17.81 6.23
C ALA A 62 -1.73 18.64 5.24
N VAL A 63 -2.05 18.58 3.93
CA VAL A 63 -1.31 19.27 2.87
C VAL A 63 -2.27 19.81 1.80
N ASN A 64 -1.79 20.76 1.00
CA ASN A 64 -2.64 21.37 -0.03
C ASN A 64 -2.90 20.43 -1.21
N MET A 65 -1.94 19.60 -1.56
CA MET A 65 -2.01 18.72 -2.72
C MET A 65 -1.10 17.49 -2.56
N VAL A 66 -1.56 16.36 -3.09
CA VAL A 66 -0.76 15.14 -3.23
C VAL A 66 -0.74 14.73 -4.70
N GLU A 67 0.42 14.44 -5.23
CA GLU A 67 0.60 13.95 -6.60
C GLU A 67 1.41 12.66 -6.62
N ILE A 68 1.17 11.82 -7.62
CA ILE A 68 2.01 10.66 -7.91
C ILE A 68 3.15 11.13 -8.83
N HIS A 69 4.37 10.92 -8.43
CA HIS A 69 5.54 11.24 -9.22
C HIS A 69 6.40 10.00 -9.48
N LEU A 70 7.10 10.00 -10.59
CA LEU A 70 8.13 9.02 -10.93
C LEU A 70 9.47 9.74 -11.05
N SER A 71 10.42 9.38 -10.20
CA SER A 71 11.82 9.80 -10.34
C SER A 71 12.56 8.82 -11.24
N THR A 72 13.35 9.34 -12.18
CA THR A 72 14.23 8.56 -13.04
C THR A 72 15.60 9.24 -13.12
N ILE A 73 16.62 8.46 -13.33
CA ILE A 73 17.96 8.97 -13.60
C ILE A 73 18.36 8.46 -14.98
N VAL A 74 18.59 9.39 -15.91
CA VAL A 74 19.04 9.10 -17.28
C VAL A 74 20.28 9.93 -17.54
N ASP A 75 21.39 9.28 -17.90
CA ASP A 75 22.68 9.93 -18.17
C ASP A 75 23.12 10.87 -17.01
N ASP A 76 23.03 10.38 -15.77
CA ASP A 76 23.32 11.11 -14.53
C ASP A 76 22.43 12.35 -14.28
N VAL A 77 21.39 12.53 -15.06
CA VAL A 77 20.39 13.60 -14.87
C VAL A 77 19.16 13.03 -14.15
N ALA A 78 18.91 13.53 -12.96
CA ALA A 78 17.69 13.23 -12.24
C ALA A 78 16.50 13.98 -12.88
N SER A 79 15.44 13.25 -13.20
CA SER A 79 14.19 13.77 -13.71
C SER A 79 13.04 13.29 -12.83
N MET A 80 12.05 14.14 -12.64
CA MET A 80 10.83 13.83 -11.90
C MET A 80 9.63 14.19 -12.74
N GLN A 81 8.73 13.24 -12.93
CA GLN A 81 7.55 13.41 -13.79
C GLN A 81 6.29 13.03 -13.02
N LYS A 82 5.27 13.89 -13.08
CA LYS A 82 3.93 13.57 -12.59
C LYS A 82 3.34 12.42 -13.39
N GLN A 83 2.67 11.52 -12.70
CA GLN A 83 1.95 10.39 -13.25
C GLN A 83 0.46 10.58 -13.01
N ASP A 84 -0.35 10.30 -14.03
CA ASP A 84 -1.82 10.36 -13.91
C ASP A 84 -2.34 9.14 -13.16
N SER A 85 -1.67 8.00 -13.30
CA SER A 85 -2.00 6.77 -12.58
C SER A 85 -0.82 5.81 -12.54
N VAL A 86 -0.91 4.82 -11.64
CA VAL A 86 0.03 3.70 -11.55
C VAL A 86 -0.74 2.40 -11.44
N GLN A 87 -0.40 1.44 -12.30
CA GLN A 87 -1.06 0.14 -12.33
C GLN A 87 -0.34 -0.87 -11.45
N VAL A 88 -1.10 -1.54 -10.58
CA VAL A 88 -0.64 -2.69 -9.78
C VAL A 88 -1.17 -3.95 -10.45
N PRO A 89 -0.29 -4.79 -11.06
CA PRO A 89 -0.73 -5.96 -11.82
C PRO A 89 -1.42 -6.98 -10.91
N ALA A 90 -2.30 -7.80 -11.51
CA ALA A 90 -2.95 -8.91 -10.83
C ALA A 90 -1.91 -9.87 -10.22
N GLY A 91 -2.09 -10.23 -8.95
CA GLY A 91 -1.16 -11.09 -8.21
C GLY A 91 0.24 -10.51 -8.00
N GLY A 92 0.45 -9.22 -8.34
CA GLY A 92 1.74 -8.54 -8.29
C GLY A 92 1.80 -7.41 -7.26
N SER A 93 2.90 -6.68 -7.29
CA SER A 93 3.12 -5.53 -6.42
C SER A 93 3.86 -4.41 -7.13
N VAL A 94 3.66 -3.18 -6.64
CA VAL A 94 4.40 -1.99 -7.06
C VAL A 94 4.92 -1.28 -5.83
N ALA A 95 6.23 -1.02 -5.80
CA ALA A 95 6.87 -0.29 -4.73
C ALA A 95 6.99 1.19 -5.07
N PHE A 96 6.42 2.04 -4.21
CA PHE A 96 6.68 3.47 -4.18
C PHE A 96 7.89 3.67 -3.26
N LYS A 97 9.03 3.99 -3.84
CA LYS A 97 10.32 4.02 -3.19
C LYS A 97 11.20 5.17 -3.69
N HIS A 98 12.23 5.49 -2.94
CA HIS A 98 13.22 6.48 -3.36
C HIS A 98 13.82 6.15 -4.74
N GLY A 99 13.87 7.13 -5.64
CA GLY A 99 14.34 6.93 -7.01
C GLY A 99 13.36 6.23 -7.95
N GLY A 100 12.09 6.05 -7.53
CA GLY A 100 11.01 5.47 -8.31
C GLY A 100 9.72 6.25 -8.12
N TYR A 101 8.59 5.53 -8.12
CA TYR A 101 7.30 6.12 -7.77
C TYR A 101 7.30 6.61 -6.32
N HIS A 102 6.60 7.71 -6.07
CA HIS A 102 6.33 8.23 -4.72
C HIS A 102 5.12 9.16 -4.75
N PHE A 103 4.48 9.34 -3.59
CA PHE A 103 3.53 10.42 -3.42
C PHE A 103 4.27 11.66 -2.97
N MET A 104 4.11 12.75 -3.73
CA MET A 104 4.63 14.06 -3.39
C MET A 104 3.56 14.84 -2.64
N LEU A 105 3.80 15.12 -1.36
CA LEU A 105 2.94 15.93 -0.52
C LEU A 105 3.39 17.38 -0.62
N MET A 106 2.53 18.28 -1.09
CA MET A 106 2.87 19.67 -1.36
C MET A 106 2.03 20.63 -0.53
N GLY A 107 2.64 21.74 -0.13
CA GLY A 107 1.99 22.76 0.68
C GLY A 107 1.96 22.40 2.17
N LEU A 108 3.03 21.83 2.70
CA LEU A 108 3.20 21.63 4.14
C LEU A 108 3.14 22.97 4.87
N GLU A 109 2.30 23.06 5.89
CA GLU A 109 2.24 24.22 6.79
C GLU A 109 3.25 24.10 7.93
N THR A 110 3.45 22.87 8.42
CA THR A 110 4.37 22.56 9.51
C THR A 110 5.41 21.52 9.07
N GLN A 111 6.55 21.52 9.74
CA GLN A 111 7.57 20.47 9.58
C GLN A 111 6.99 19.12 10.00
N LEU A 112 7.31 18.07 9.25
CA LEU A 112 7.03 16.69 9.64
C LEU A 112 8.25 16.10 10.34
N VAL A 113 8.07 15.67 11.59
CA VAL A 113 9.13 15.09 12.41
C VAL A 113 8.86 13.62 12.69
N GLU A 114 9.89 12.88 13.03
CA GLU A 114 9.77 11.48 13.38
C GLU A 114 8.77 11.28 14.53
N GLY A 115 7.85 10.35 14.36
CA GLY A 115 6.76 10.07 15.29
C GLY A 115 5.44 10.75 14.94
N ASP A 116 5.41 11.70 14.02
CA ASP A 116 4.17 12.24 13.48
C ASP A 116 3.43 11.19 12.64
N THR A 117 2.16 11.43 12.41
CA THR A 117 1.32 10.60 11.54
C THR A 117 0.53 11.50 10.60
N VAL A 118 0.52 11.17 9.32
CA VAL A 118 -0.17 11.94 8.28
C VAL A 118 -1.26 11.07 7.65
N PRO A 119 -2.54 11.50 7.72
CA PRO A 119 -3.61 10.78 7.03
C PRO A 119 -3.46 10.94 5.53
N LEU A 120 -3.57 9.83 4.80
CA LEU A 120 -3.52 9.77 3.34
C LEU A 120 -4.72 9.01 2.83
N ILE A 121 -5.44 9.59 1.87
CA ILE A 121 -6.60 9.01 1.22
C ILE A 121 -6.20 8.69 -0.21
N ILE A 122 -6.20 7.39 -0.56
CA ILE A 122 -5.77 6.91 -1.87
C ILE A 122 -6.98 6.35 -2.61
N THR A 123 -7.23 6.85 -3.82
CA THR A 123 -8.28 6.36 -4.70
C THR A 123 -7.69 5.39 -5.71
N THR A 124 -8.34 4.25 -5.83
CA THR A 124 -7.98 3.20 -6.78
C THR A 124 -9.20 2.76 -7.60
N SER A 125 -8.99 2.03 -8.68
CA SER A 125 -10.08 1.43 -9.46
C SER A 125 -10.90 0.39 -8.66
N ALA A 126 -10.34 -0.15 -7.57
CA ALA A 126 -11.00 -1.10 -6.67
C ALA A 126 -11.73 -0.41 -5.50
N GLY A 127 -11.48 0.87 -5.26
CA GLY A 127 -12.11 1.64 -4.16
C GLY A 127 -11.16 2.64 -3.51
N VAL A 128 -11.56 3.19 -2.37
CA VAL A 128 -10.83 4.23 -1.63
C VAL A 128 -10.21 3.62 -0.37
N MET A 129 -8.96 3.96 -0.12
CA MET A 129 -8.20 3.53 1.05
C MET A 129 -7.90 4.72 1.95
N TYR A 130 -8.02 4.51 3.26
CA TYR A 130 -7.68 5.49 4.29
C TYR A 130 -6.50 4.96 5.08
N LEU A 131 -5.39 5.67 5.08
CA LEU A 131 -4.14 5.27 5.71
C LEU A 131 -3.67 6.34 6.68
N ASP A 132 -3.21 5.94 7.84
CA ASP A 132 -2.45 6.77 8.76
C ASP A 132 -0.97 6.43 8.57
N VAL A 133 -0.24 7.28 7.85
CA VAL A 133 1.14 7.02 7.44
C VAL A 133 2.11 7.63 8.44
N PRO A 134 2.95 6.83 9.11
CA PRO A 134 3.92 7.34 10.06
C PRO A 134 5.04 8.14 9.38
N VAL A 135 5.52 9.17 10.06
CA VAL A 135 6.72 9.93 9.68
C VAL A 135 7.93 9.29 10.37
N GLY A 136 8.91 8.88 9.58
CA GLY A 136 10.12 8.21 10.11
C GLY A 136 10.86 7.43 9.05
N GLN A 137 11.55 6.40 9.49
CA GLN A 137 12.22 5.42 8.63
C GLN A 137 11.26 4.27 8.31
N PRO A 138 11.48 3.55 7.19
CA PRO A 138 10.73 2.33 6.93
C PRO A 138 10.88 1.41 8.15
N GLN A 139 9.75 0.96 8.68
CA GLN A 139 9.78 -0.08 9.69
C GLN A 139 10.08 -1.38 8.95
N GLU A 140 11.27 -1.92 9.13
CA GLU A 140 11.53 -3.30 8.76
C GLU A 140 10.49 -4.13 9.49
N THR A 141 9.60 -4.75 8.72
CA THR A 141 8.74 -5.80 9.26
C THR A 141 9.69 -6.90 9.69
N THR A 142 10.08 -6.89 10.98
CA THR A 142 10.74 -8.03 11.57
C THR A 142 9.74 -9.15 11.47
N GLU A 143 9.90 -9.98 10.47
CA GLU A 143 9.30 -11.30 10.43
C GLU A 143 9.66 -11.94 11.76
N LEU A 144 8.68 -12.03 12.64
CA LEU A 144 8.82 -12.76 13.89
C LEU A 144 9.07 -14.22 13.48
N GLU A 145 10.35 -14.52 13.30
CA GLU A 145 10.85 -15.87 13.24
C GLU A 145 10.35 -16.58 14.49
N GLN A 146 9.32 -17.40 14.31
CA GLN A 146 8.89 -18.34 15.32
C GLN A 146 10.10 -19.22 15.65
N ARG A 147 10.85 -18.82 16.66
CA ARG A 147 11.74 -19.73 17.37
C ARG A 147 10.87 -20.85 17.92
N SER A 148 10.77 -21.91 17.16
CA SER A 148 10.39 -23.19 17.69
C SER A 148 11.49 -23.63 18.66
N ASP A 149 11.25 -23.37 19.94
CA ASP A 149 12.01 -23.97 21.02
C ASP A 149 11.86 -25.50 20.93
N HIS A 150 12.79 -26.12 20.22
CA HIS A 150 13.05 -27.53 20.41
C HIS A 150 13.95 -27.67 21.64
N SER A 151 13.31 -27.55 22.79
CA SER A 151 13.86 -28.12 24.03
C SER A 151 13.77 -29.63 23.91
N ALA A 152 14.79 -30.25 23.37
CA ALA A 152 14.98 -31.68 23.49
C ALA A 152 15.69 -31.98 24.79
N SER A 153 14.87 -32.38 25.74
CA SER A 153 15.27 -33.22 26.91
C SER A 153 16.08 -34.43 26.47
N GLY A 154 17.08 -34.77 27.25
CA GLY A 154 17.72 -36.07 27.19
C GLY A 154 19.12 -35.99 27.75
N GLY A 155 19.28 -36.42 28.89
CA GLY A 155 19.53 -37.69 29.39
C GLY A 155 20.74 -37.69 30.29
N LYS A 156 20.54 -38.05 31.52
CA LYS A 156 21.49 -38.53 32.53
C LYS A 156 22.44 -39.56 31.96
N GLU A 157 23.64 -39.61 32.53
CA GLU A 157 24.24 -40.72 33.33
C GLU A 157 25.67 -40.33 33.65
N VAL A 158 25.99 -40.20 34.88
CA VAL A 158 26.55 -41.06 35.93
C VAL A 158 27.63 -42.03 35.42
N HIS A 159 28.85 -41.71 35.70
CA HIS A 159 29.85 -42.48 36.42
C HIS A 159 31.10 -41.66 36.67
#